data_5db449e7663e54208ac1d8c3c2de1490
#
_entry.id   5db449e7663e54208ac1d8c3c2de1490
#
_cell.length_a   1.000
_cell.length_b   1.000
_cell.length_c   1.000
_cell.angle_alpha   90.00
_cell.angle_beta   90.00
_cell.angle_gamma   90.00
#
_symmetry.space_group_name_H-M   'P 1'
#
loop_
_entity.id
_entity.type
_entity.pdbx_description
1 polymer ?
#
loop_
_entity_poly.entity_id
_entity_poly.type
_entity_poly.pdbx_seq_one_letter_code
_entity_poly.pdbx_strand_id
1 'polypeptide(L)' 'MREVPMCDKCIELDKKIQQYRRIAFSLNDRLTLDRIKTAIAKLEAQKAALHPKQE' A
#
# COMPACT_ATOMS: atom_id res chain seq x y z
N MET A 1 19.40 -14.63 -1.35
CA MET A 1 19.12 -14.26 -1.40
C MET A 1 18.77 -13.47 -1.85
N ARG A 2 18.59 -13.30 -2.25
CA ARG A 2 18.24 -12.66 -2.63
C ARG A 2 18.01 -11.79 -3.12
N GLU A 3 18.10 -11.46 -3.52
CA GLU A 3 17.87 -10.74 -4.05
C GLU A 3 17.02 -10.03 -4.10
N VAL A 4 16.96 -9.47 -3.59
CA VAL A 4 15.94 -8.93 -3.61
C VAL A 4 15.72 -7.77 -4.27
N PRO A 5 14.92 -7.64 -5.10
CA PRO A 5 14.64 -6.52 -5.85
C PRO A 5 13.87 -5.45 -5.19
N MET A 6 13.28 -5.68 -4.10
CA MET A 6 12.51 -4.66 -3.48
C MET A 6 13.33 -3.81 -2.60
N CYS A 7 13.10 -2.53 -2.54
CA CYS A 7 13.83 -1.67 -1.64
C CYS A 7 13.08 -1.61 -0.31
N ASP A 8 13.73 -1.12 0.70
CA ASP A 8 13.14 -1.06 2.01
C ASP A 8 11.87 -0.23 2.01
N LYS A 9 11.86 0.84 1.25
CA LYS A 9 10.69 1.67 1.19
C LYS A 9 9.50 0.94 0.59
N CYS A 10 9.75 0.14 -0.41
CA CYS A 10 8.68 -0.63 -1.03
C CYS A 10 8.10 -1.61 -0.04
N ILE A 11 8.94 -2.23 0.75
CA ILE A 11 8.47 -3.18 1.73
C ILE A 11 7.62 -2.48 2.77
N GLU A 12 8.05 -1.31 3.21
CA GLU A 12 7.29 -0.57 4.18
C GLU A 12 5.94 -0.15 3.64
N LEU A 13 5.93 0.33 2.41
CA LEU A 13 4.69 0.75 1.80
C LEU A 13 3.74 -0.44 1.64
N ASP A 14 4.29 -1.56 1.27
CA ASP A 14 3.48 -2.74 1.11
C ASP A 14 2.86 -3.16 2.43
N LYS A 15 3.62 -3.10 3.50
CA LYS A 15 3.10 -3.45 4.80
C LYS A 15 1.97 -2.52 5.19
N LYS A 16 2.13 -1.23 4.93
CA LYS A 16 1.08 -0.29 5.26
C LYS A 16 -0.17 -0.57 4.44
N ILE A 17 0.00 -0.86 3.17
CA ILE A 17 -1.13 -1.15 2.33
C ILE A 17 -1.89 -2.36 2.88
N GLN A 18 -1.18 -3.37 3.28
CA GLN A 18 -1.82 -4.56 3.80
C GLN A 18 -2.53 -4.27 5.11
N GLN A 19 -1.95 -3.45 5.95
CA GLN A 19 -2.58 -3.09 7.18
C GLN A 19 -3.88 -2.34 6.91
N TYR A 20 -3.86 -1.41 5.98
CA TYR A 20 -5.06 -0.66 5.66
C TYR A 20 -6.13 -1.58 5.07
N ARG A 21 -5.72 -2.53 4.27
CA ARG A 21 -6.67 -3.46 3.71
C ARG A 21 -7.33 -4.30 4.79
N ARG A 22 -6.56 -4.70 5.78
CA ARG A 22 -7.11 -5.45 6.86
C ARG A 22 -8.10 -4.63 7.61
N ILE A 23 -7.79 -3.38 7.89
CA ILE A 23 -8.70 -2.50 8.61
C ILE A 23 -9.95 -2.30 7.77
N ALA A 24 -9.79 -2.07 6.49
CA ALA A 24 -10.94 -1.86 5.63
C ALA A 24 -11.87 -3.05 5.63
N PHE A 25 -11.29 -4.22 5.71
CA PHE A 25 -12.08 -5.42 5.69
C PHE A 25 -12.97 -5.55 6.91
N SER A 26 -12.53 -5.05 8.04
CA SER A 26 -13.32 -5.15 9.23
C SER A 26 -14.17 -3.93 9.48
N LEU A 27 -14.06 -2.88 8.68
CA LEU A 27 -14.86 -1.70 8.92
C LEU A 27 -16.21 -1.78 8.25
N ASN A 28 -17.19 -1.23 8.91
CA ASN A 28 -18.51 -1.18 8.32
C ASN A 28 -18.86 0.24 8.01
N ASP A 29 -17.97 1.18 8.26
CA ASP A 29 -18.25 2.57 8.08
C ASP A 29 -17.81 3.02 6.70
N ARG A 30 -18.76 3.50 5.91
CA ARG A 30 -18.48 3.92 4.60
C ARG A 30 -17.50 5.06 4.51
N LEU A 31 -17.62 6.05 5.36
CA LEU A 31 -16.74 7.20 5.34
C LEU A 31 -15.30 6.80 5.64
N THR A 32 -15.12 5.98 6.64
CA THR A 32 -13.80 5.53 7.00
C THR A 32 -13.23 4.65 5.90
N LEU A 33 -14.07 3.84 5.31
CA LEU A 33 -13.61 2.99 4.23
C LEU A 33 -13.12 3.84 3.07
N ASP A 34 -13.81 4.91 2.79
CA ASP A 34 -13.44 5.78 1.71
C ASP A 34 -12.08 6.38 1.97
N ARG A 35 -11.84 6.81 3.18
CA ARG A 35 -10.56 7.38 3.56
C ARG A 35 -9.46 6.35 3.42
N ILE A 36 -9.71 5.16 3.86
CA ILE A 36 -8.72 4.11 3.79
C ILE A 36 -8.42 3.77 2.34
N LYS A 37 -9.42 3.74 1.51
CA LYS A 37 -9.21 3.46 0.10
C LYS A 37 -8.33 4.54 -0.52
N THR A 38 -8.57 5.79 -0.15
CA THR A 38 -7.77 6.88 -0.65
C THR A 38 -6.33 6.73 -0.17
N ALA A 39 -6.14 6.34 1.08
CA ALA A 39 -4.82 6.16 1.62
C ALA A 39 -4.09 5.04 0.88
N ILE A 40 -4.79 3.96 0.60
CA ILE A 40 -4.17 2.86 -0.13
C ILE A 40 -3.76 3.32 -1.52
N ALA A 41 -4.63 4.08 -2.17
CA ALA A 41 -4.31 4.56 -3.51
C ALA A 41 -3.07 5.44 -3.48
N LYS A 42 -2.93 6.25 -2.46
CA LYS A 42 -1.77 7.11 -2.35
C LYS A 42 -0.52 6.28 -2.11
N LEU A 43 -0.62 5.27 -1.29
CA LEU A 43 0.52 4.42 -1.02
C LEU A 43 0.94 3.68 -2.27
N GLU A 44 -0.04 3.22 -3.03
CA GLU A 44 0.28 2.52 -4.26
C GLU A 44 0.91 3.46 -5.27
N ALA A 45 0.48 4.71 -5.30
CA ALA A 45 1.08 5.67 -6.18
C ALA A 45 2.53 5.93 -5.78
N GLN A 46 2.79 5.97 -4.49
CA GLN A 46 4.14 6.16 -4.02
C GLN A 46 5.02 4.98 -4.42
N LYS A 47 4.47 3.80 -4.31
CA LYS A 47 5.20 2.62 -4.71
C LYS A 47 5.54 2.69 -6.19
N ALA A 48 4.59 3.07 -6.99
CA ALA A 48 4.81 3.17 -8.41
C ALA A 48 5.86 4.24 -8.73
N ALA A 49 5.87 5.29 -7.96
CA ALA A 49 6.84 6.34 -8.19
C ALA A 49 8.25 5.86 -7.87
N LEU A 50 8.37 4.97 -6.89
CA LEU A 50 9.68 4.45 -6.55
C LEU A 50 10.18 3.50 -7.63
N HIS A 51 9.29 2.80 -8.28
CA HIS A 51 9.68 1.85 -9.31
C HIS A 51 8.81 2.02 -10.54
N PRO A 52 9.01 3.08 -11.27
CA PRO A 52 8.16 3.37 -12.42
C PRO A 52 8.28 2.33 -13.51
N LYS A 53 9.35 1.60 -13.56
CA LYS A 53 9.48 0.66 -14.53
C LYS A 53 9.14 -0.66 -14.14
N GLN A 54 8.45 -0.93 -13.32
CA GLN A 54 8.03 -2.11 -12.86
C GLN A 54 7.86 -3.04 -13.84
N GLU A 55 7.93 -3.68 -14.26
CA GLU A 55 7.77 -4.49 -15.25
C GLU A 55 7.96 -5.47 -14.96
#